data_5f0ef09ad003c1fa7f98046fd22e9ad6
#
_entry.id   5f0ef09ad003c1fa7f98046fd22e9ad6
#
_cell.length_a   1.000
_cell.length_b   1.000
_cell.length_c   1.000
_cell.angle_alpha   90.00
_cell.angle_beta   90.00
_cell.angle_gamma   90.00
#
_symmetry.space_group_name_H-M   'P 1'
#
loop_
_entity.id
_entity.type
_entity.pdbx_description
1 polymer ?
#
loop_
_entity_poly.entity_id
_entity_poly.type
_entity_poly.pdbx_seq_one_letter_code
_entity_poly.pdbx_strand_id
1 'polypeptide(L)'
;MKNKIFLYLFVFAALIVLYQFISTGNFEKAVNEDIGDLKKEVTELKDSLQQSQLKILDIQYFSLENNDDALAYYDHLNLKNPARYIEDKLLETNEKKGNNPLVPYEGMENDFKINKIKILNHKWILADFSDGKYWGDLVIKYELKDDLGVDFILMDHLLYARSN
;
A
#
# COMPACT_ATOMS: atom_id res chain seq x y z
N MET A 1 44.92 41.27 -53.91
CA MET A 1 43.85 40.23 -53.69
C MET A 1 43.95 39.53 -52.35
N LYS A 2 45.16 39.29 -51.80
CA LYS A 2 45.37 38.56 -50.52
C LYS A 2 44.65 39.25 -49.30
N ASN A 3 44.67 40.56 -49.20
CA ASN A 3 44.06 41.26 -48.06
C ASN A 3 42.49 41.14 -47.96
N LYS A 4 41.83 40.92 -49.10
CA LYS A 4 40.35 40.78 -49.08
C LYS A 4 39.94 39.37 -48.58
N ILE A 5 40.77 38.36 -48.75
CA ILE A 5 40.52 37.01 -48.26
C ILE A 5 40.57 36.99 -46.74
N PHE A 6 41.51 37.65 -46.12
CA PHE A 6 41.59 37.79 -44.66
C PHE A 6 40.40 38.51 -44.06
N LEU A 7 39.87 39.55 -44.74
CA LEU A 7 38.68 40.23 -44.31
C LEU A 7 37.45 39.34 -44.33
N TYR A 8 37.27 38.55 -45.39
CA TYR A 8 36.13 37.58 -45.45
C TYR A 8 36.24 36.50 -44.39
N LEU A 9 37.44 35.98 -44.16
CA LEU A 9 37.71 35.00 -43.11
C LEU A 9 37.38 35.54 -41.72
N PHE A 10 37.78 36.83 -41.45
CA PHE A 10 37.49 37.50 -40.19
C PHE A 10 35.96 37.68 -39.98
N VAL A 11 35.25 38.16 -40.99
CA VAL A 11 33.80 38.33 -40.94
C VAL A 11 33.11 37.00 -40.72
N PHE A 12 33.53 35.96 -41.40
CA PHE A 12 32.94 34.61 -41.24
C PHE A 12 33.19 34.04 -39.83
N ALA A 13 34.41 34.19 -39.30
CA ALA A 13 34.71 33.77 -37.93
C ALA A 13 33.87 34.59 -36.89
N ALA A 14 33.71 35.89 -37.10
CA ALA A 14 32.86 36.72 -36.23
C ALA A 14 31.40 36.29 -36.24
N LEU A 15 30.85 35.89 -37.39
CA LEU A 15 29.48 35.36 -37.53
C LEU A 15 29.34 34.02 -36.80
N ILE A 16 30.32 33.15 -36.88
CA ILE A 16 30.29 31.85 -36.15
C ILE A 16 30.28 32.12 -34.64
N VAL A 17 31.10 33.03 -34.13
CA VAL A 17 31.15 33.36 -32.71
C VAL A 17 29.81 33.95 -32.22
N LEU A 18 29.19 34.85 -33.02
CA LEU A 18 27.88 35.39 -32.73
C LEU A 18 26.80 34.31 -32.70
N TYR A 19 26.83 33.41 -33.68
CA TYR A 19 25.90 32.28 -33.71
C TYR A 19 26.05 31.36 -32.50
N GLN A 20 27.28 31.03 -32.12
CA GLN A 20 27.54 30.21 -30.94
C GLN A 20 27.05 30.91 -29.65
N PHE A 21 27.27 32.22 -29.52
CA PHE A 21 26.85 32.96 -28.34
C PHE A 21 25.32 32.97 -28.19
N ILE A 22 24.57 33.18 -29.28
CA ILE A 22 23.10 33.15 -29.27
C ILE A 22 22.60 31.71 -29.01
N SER A 23 23.18 30.72 -29.66
CA SER A 23 22.82 29.31 -29.52
C SER A 23 23.03 28.81 -28.08
N THR A 24 24.16 29.15 -27.47
CA THR A 24 24.46 28.81 -26.06
C THR A 24 23.46 29.43 -25.11
N GLY A 25 23.13 30.72 -25.30
CA GLY A 25 22.15 31.40 -24.44
C GLY A 25 20.73 30.80 -24.53
N ASN A 26 20.30 30.37 -25.71
CA ASN A 26 19.02 29.69 -25.88
C ASN A 26 19.05 28.28 -25.26
N PHE A 27 20.16 27.55 -25.40
CA PHE A 27 20.34 26.23 -24.79
C PHE A 27 20.30 26.30 -23.26
N GLU A 28 21.02 27.27 -22.66
CA GLU A 28 21.03 27.49 -21.20
C GLU A 28 19.62 27.80 -20.67
N LYS A 29 18.82 28.59 -21.40
CA LYS A 29 17.43 28.88 -21.02
C LYS A 29 16.58 27.62 -21.03
N ALA A 30 16.63 26.83 -22.09
CA ALA A 30 15.88 25.58 -22.22
C ALA A 30 16.26 24.58 -21.09
N VAL A 31 17.56 24.41 -20.85
CA VAL A 31 18.04 23.54 -19.77
C VAL A 31 17.57 24.04 -18.38
N ASN A 32 17.59 25.34 -18.13
CA ASN A 32 17.15 25.90 -16.86
C ASN A 32 15.63 25.77 -16.66
N GLU A 33 14.83 25.89 -17.73
CA GLU A 33 13.39 25.62 -17.72
C GLU A 33 13.13 24.14 -17.41
N ASP A 34 13.78 23.21 -18.12
CA ASP A 34 13.67 21.77 -17.87
C ASP A 34 14.06 21.40 -16.42
N ILE A 35 15.15 21.96 -15.91
CA ILE A 35 15.58 21.76 -14.51
C ILE A 35 14.54 22.33 -13.54
N GLY A 36 13.94 23.48 -13.88
CA GLY A 36 12.87 24.08 -13.09
C GLY A 36 11.65 23.18 -12.99
N ASP A 37 11.20 22.66 -14.13
CA ASP A 37 10.06 21.77 -14.22
C ASP A 37 10.31 20.42 -13.51
N LEU A 38 11.49 19.83 -13.69
CA LEU A 38 11.90 18.62 -12.98
C LEU A 38 11.95 18.83 -11.46
N LYS A 39 12.46 19.96 -10.98
CA LYS A 39 12.47 20.28 -9.56
C LYS A 39 11.04 20.40 -8.99
N LYS A 40 10.14 21.01 -9.75
CA LYS A 40 8.72 21.13 -9.37
C LYS A 40 8.07 19.77 -9.28
N GLU A 41 8.25 18.91 -10.30
CA GLU A 41 7.75 17.55 -10.31
C GLU A 41 8.27 16.72 -9.13
N VAL A 42 9.58 16.79 -8.85
CA VAL A 42 10.19 16.12 -7.69
C VAL A 42 9.57 16.58 -6.37
N THR A 43 9.26 17.88 -6.25
CA THR A 43 8.62 18.42 -5.04
C THR A 43 7.19 17.89 -4.91
N GLU A 44 6.41 17.95 -5.97
CA GLU A 44 5.03 17.44 -6.01
C GLU A 44 4.96 15.94 -5.69
N LEU A 45 5.90 15.15 -6.24
CA LEU A 45 6.00 13.72 -5.96
C LEU A 45 6.37 13.44 -4.50
N LYS A 46 7.27 14.22 -3.90
CA LYS A 46 7.63 14.10 -2.48
C LYS A 46 6.44 14.42 -1.58
N ASP A 47 5.71 15.48 -1.87
CA ASP A 47 4.52 15.87 -1.11
C ASP A 47 3.42 14.80 -1.22
N SER A 48 3.19 14.26 -2.41
CA SER A 48 2.27 13.16 -2.65
C SER A 48 2.67 11.90 -1.91
N LEU A 49 3.96 11.56 -1.91
CA LEU A 49 4.50 10.42 -1.16
C LEU A 49 4.29 10.59 0.34
N GLN A 50 4.59 11.77 0.87
CA GLN A 50 4.38 12.07 2.30
C GLN A 50 2.91 11.96 2.69
N GLN A 51 1.99 12.51 1.88
CA GLN A 51 0.55 12.38 2.11
C GLN A 51 0.09 10.93 2.07
N SER A 52 0.62 10.14 1.13
CA SER A 52 0.32 8.72 1.03
C SER A 52 0.82 7.94 2.25
N GLN A 53 2.01 8.26 2.75
CA GLN A 53 2.56 7.65 3.97
C GLN A 53 1.68 7.97 5.20
N LEU A 54 1.25 9.22 5.36
CA LEU A 54 0.34 9.60 6.45
C LEU A 54 -0.99 8.86 6.37
N LYS A 55 -1.56 8.70 5.18
CA LYS A 55 -2.78 7.90 4.98
C LYS A 55 -2.58 6.43 5.33
N ILE A 56 -1.45 5.85 4.96
CA ILE A 56 -1.12 4.46 5.31
C ILE A 56 -1.04 4.30 6.83
N LEU A 57 -0.38 5.21 7.54
CA LEU A 57 -0.29 5.19 9.00
C LEU A 57 -1.69 5.29 9.66
N ASP A 58 -2.56 6.14 9.14
CA ASP A 58 -3.93 6.28 9.63
C ASP A 58 -4.77 5.01 9.41
N ILE A 59 -4.69 4.42 8.21
CA ILE A 59 -5.39 3.17 7.87
C ILE A 59 -4.86 1.98 8.70
N GLN A 60 -3.58 1.99 9.05
CA GLN A 60 -2.92 0.94 9.82
C GLN A 60 -3.02 1.15 11.33
N TYR A 61 -3.63 2.23 11.80
CA TYR A 61 -3.73 2.54 13.22
C TYR A 61 -4.36 1.40 14.03
N PHE A 62 -5.47 0.83 13.53
CA PHE A 62 -6.09 -0.36 14.10
C PHE A 62 -5.49 -1.63 13.48
N SER A 63 -4.26 -1.97 13.87
CA SER A 63 -3.59 -3.19 13.42
C SER A 63 -2.67 -3.71 14.52
N LEU A 64 -2.75 -5.00 14.81
CA LEU A 64 -1.84 -5.65 15.75
C LEU A 64 -0.38 -5.46 15.36
N GLU A 65 -0.07 -5.54 14.06
CA GLU A 65 1.31 -5.42 13.54
C GLU A 65 1.97 -4.06 13.82
N ASN A 66 1.17 -3.00 14.02
CA ASN A 66 1.64 -1.64 14.24
C ASN A 66 1.36 -1.15 15.69
N ASN A 67 1.10 -2.06 16.60
CA ASN A 67 0.78 -1.76 17.99
C ASN A 67 1.71 -2.53 18.91
N ASP A 68 2.83 -1.92 19.28
CA ASP A 68 3.87 -2.52 20.13
C ASP A 68 3.31 -2.94 21.49
N ASP A 69 2.40 -2.19 22.09
CA ASP A 69 1.76 -2.54 23.35
C ASP A 69 0.91 -3.81 23.23
N ALA A 70 0.21 -3.98 22.10
CA ALA A 70 -0.56 -5.18 21.84
C ALA A 70 0.32 -6.38 21.47
N LEU A 71 1.45 -6.17 20.78
CA LEU A 71 2.42 -7.21 20.46
C LEU A 71 3.13 -7.73 21.69
N ALA A 72 3.42 -6.87 22.68
CA ALA A 72 4.05 -7.25 23.93
C ALA A 72 3.32 -8.37 24.71
N TYR A 73 2.00 -8.51 24.46
CA TYR A 73 1.24 -9.65 25.02
C TYR A 73 1.74 -11.02 24.54
N TYR A 74 2.48 -11.07 23.43
CA TYR A 74 2.93 -12.30 22.78
C TYR A 74 4.45 -12.51 22.82
N ASP A 75 5.22 -11.63 23.49
CA ASP A 75 6.69 -11.70 23.55
C ASP A 75 7.18 -13.03 24.11
N HIS A 76 6.42 -13.61 25.05
CA HIS A 76 6.77 -14.89 25.69
C HIS A 76 6.59 -16.11 24.78
N LEU A 77 5.90 -15.98 23.62
CA LEU A 77 5.57 -17.11 22.74
C LEU A 77 6.65 -17.37 21.67
N ASN A 78 7.71 -16.56 21.59
CA ASN A 78 8.76 -16.67 20.57
C ASN A 78 8.26 -16.73 19.11
N LEU A 79 7.09 -16.10 18.82
CA LEU A 79 6.54 -16.00 17.47
C LEU A 79 7.16 -14.81 16.73
N LYS A 80 7.68 -15.05 15.51
CA LYS A 80 8.23 -13.97 14.68
C LYS A 80 7.17 -12.95 14.23
N ASN A 81 5.97 -13.43 13.96
CA ASN A 81 4.83 -12.61 13.52
C ASN A 81 3.54 -13.21 14.11
N PRO A 82 3.11 -12.75 15.31
CA PRO A 82 1.88 -13.22 15.93
C PRO A 82 0.64 -12.95 15.11
N ALA A 83 0.56 -11.79 14.44
CA ALA A 83 -0.59 -11.44 13.60
C ALA A 83 -0.76 -12.45 12.45
N ARG A 84 0.31 -12.73 11.72
CA ARG A 84 0.30 -13.72 10.65
C ARG A 84 -0.07 -15.12 11.15
N TYR A 85 0.46 -15.51 12.30
CA TYR A 85 0.13 -16.81 12.89
C TYR A 85 -1.37 -16.95 13.19
N ILE A 86 -1.98 -15.93 13.79
CA ILE A 86 -3.41 -15.90 14.10
C ILE A 86 -4.24 -15.92 12.82
N GLU A 87 -3.84 -15.17 11.79
CA GLU A 87 -4.47 -15.14 10.47
C GLU A 87 -4.49 -16.55 9.85
N ASP A 88 -3.32 -17.21 9.80
CA ASP A 88 -3.18 -18.55 9.27
C ASP A 88 -4.09 -19.55 10.03
N LYS A 89 -4.15 -19.47 11.37
CA LYS A 89 -5.03 -20.30 12.20
C LYS A 89 -6.52 -20.04 11.95
N LEU A 90 -6.90 -18.81 11.68
CA LEU A 90 -8.28 -18.49 11.31
C LEU A 90 -8.61 -19.05 9.91
N LEU A 91 -7.70 -18.95 8.94
CA LEU A 91 -7.87 -19.52 7.61
C LEU A 91 -7.97 -21.05 7.63
N GLU A 92 -7.24 -21.74 8.53
CA GLU A 92 -7.36 -23.19 8.73
C GLU A 92 -8.81 -23.63 9.05
N THR A 93 -9.63 -22.75 9.64
CA THR A 93 -11.05 -23.06 9.90
C THR A 93 -11.86 -23.28 8.62
N ASN A 94 -11.40 -22.76 7.47
CA ASN A 94 -12.01 -22.99 6.16
C ASN A 94 -11.85 -24.43 5.63
N GLU A 95 -10.92 -25.20 6.18
CA GLU A 95 -10.66 -26.58 5.74
C GLU A 95 -11.80 -27.54 6.14
N LYS A 96 -12.61 -27.13 7.12
CA LYS A 96 -13.80 -27.92 7.50
C LYS A 96 -14.76 -28.02 6.33
N LYS A 97 -15.29 -29.24 6.11
CA LYS A 97 -16.28 -29.49 5.08
C LYS A 97 -17.55 -28.69 5.37
N GLY A 98 -18.12 -28.08 4.35
CA GLY A 98 -19.28 -27.20 4.49
C GLY A 98 -18.87 -25.77 4.81
N ASN A 99 -19.81 -24.99 5.34
CA ASN A 99 -19.57 -23.59 5.72
C ASN A 99 -18.49 -23.48 6.80
N ASN A 100 -17.79 -22.36 6.80
CA ASN A 100 -16.88 -22.05 7.90
C ASN A 100 -17.66 -22.02 9.22
N PRO A 101 -17.19 -22.67 10.30
CA PRO A 101 -17.93 -22.80 11.56
C PRO A 101 -18.18 -21.47 12.29
N LEU A 102 -17.47 -20.40 11.93
CA LEU A 102 -17.67 -19.06 12.49
C LEU A 102 -18.71 -18.26 11.70
N VAL A 103 -19.13 -18.70 10.53
CA VAL A 103 -20.14 -18.04 9.72
C VAL A 103 -21.52 -18.58 10.10
N PRO A 104 -22.42 -17.77 10.67
CA PRO A 104 -23.72 -18.23 11.19
C PRO A 104 -24.79 -18.32 10.10
N TYR A 105 -24.38 -18.44 8.84
CA TYR A 105 -25.28 -18.53 7.69
C TYR A 105 -25.00 -19.79 6.89
N GLU A 106 -26.04 -20.30 6.23
CA GLU A 106 -25.89 -21.34 5.22
C GLU A 106 -25.65 -20.72 3.86
N GLY A 107 -24.62 -21.18 3.13
CA GLY A 107 -24.33 -20.71 1.80
C GLY A 107 -25.49 -20.99 0.84
N MET A 108 -25.80 -20.06 -0.03
CA MET A 108 -26.91 -20.16 -0.97
C MET A 108 -26.49 -20.81 -2.30
N GLU A 109 -25.27 -20.60 -2.73
CA GLU A 109 -24.70 -21.17 -3.95
C GLU A 109 -23.50 -22.09 -3.66
N ASN A 110 -22.63 -21.70 -2.73
CA ASN A 110 -21.50 -22.47 -2.26
C ASN A 110 -21.36 -22.31 -0.75
N ASP A 111 -20.41 -23.04 -0.16
CA ASP A 111 -20.06 -22.88 1.24
C ASP A 111 -19.46 -21.50 1.51
N PHE A 112 -19.91 -20.83 2.57
CA PHE A 112 -19.28 -19.62 3.04
C PHE A 112 -17.87 -19.89 3.59
N LYS A 113 -16.90 -19.13 3.11
CA LYS A 113 -15.50 -19.17 3.56
C LYS A 113 -15.03 -17.77 3.95
N ILE A 114 -14.14 -17.71 4.93
CA ILE A 114 -13.44 -16.49 5.31
C ILE A 114 -12.36 -16.20 4.27
N ASN A 115 -12.25 -14.94 3.78
CA ASN A 115 -11.30 -14.58 2.74
C ASN A 115 -10.29 -13.54 3.22
N LYS A 116 -10.75 -12.38 3.74
CA LYS A 116 -9.88 -11.32 4.23
C LYS A 116 -9.97 -11.23 5.73
N ILE A 117 -8.82 -10.98 6.34
CA ILE A 117 -8.68 -10.95 7.78
C ILE A 117 -7.86 -9.72 8.15
N LYS A 118 -8.34 -8.99 9.16
CA LYS A 118 -7.61 -7.89 9.78
C LYS A 118 -7.55 -8.11 11.28
N ILE A 119 -6.37 -8.41 11.81
CA ILE A 119 -6.15 -8.46 13.25
C ILE A 119 -6.05 -7.02 13.77
N LEU A 120 -7.05 -6.60 14.54
CA LEU A 120 -7.14 -5.22 15.01
C LEU A 120 -6.22 -4.96 16.23
N ASN A 121 -6.17 -5.89 17.15
CA ASN A 121 -5.35 -5.84 18.36
C ASN A 121 -5.21 -7.25 18.95
N HIS A 122 -4.70 -7.38 20.18
CA HIS A 122 -4.50 -8.66 20.87
C HIS A 122 -5.81 -9.40 21.26
N LYS A 123 -6.99 -8.94 20.83
CA LYS A 123 -8.30 -9.56 21.16
C LYS A 123 -9.30 -9.60 20.03
N TRP A 124 -9.17 -8.72 19.02
CA TRP A 124 -10.21 -8.50 18.03
C TRP A 124 -9.72 -8.71 16.60
N ILE A 125 -10.54 -9.38 15.83
CA ILE A 125 -10.37 -9.60 14.39
C ILE A 125 -11.62 -9.07 13.69
N LEU A 126 -11.41 -8.41 12.57
CA LEU A 126 -12.41 -8.17 11.54
C LEU A 126 -12.10 -9.07 10.36
N ALA A 127 -13.09 -9.85 9.91
CA ALA A 127 -12.91 -10.75 8.77
C ALA A 127 -14.09 -10.63 7.82
N ASP A 128 -13.85 -10.81 6.52
CA ASP A 128 -14.92 -10.96 5.56
C ASP A 128 -15.15 -12.43 5.21
N PHE A 129 -16.36 -12.76 4.80
CA PHE A 129 -16.71 -14.07 4.30
C PHE A 129 -17.57 -13.97 3.04
N SER A 130 -17.52 -15.00 2.20
CA SER A 130 -18.29 -15.06 0.97
C SER A 130 -18.53 -16.49 0.51
N ASP A 131 -19.65 -16.74 -0.19
CA ASP A 131 -19.92 -17.95 -0.97
C ASP A 131 -19.65 -17.78 -2.46
N GLY A 132 -19.05 -16.61 -2.85
CA GLY A 132 -18.81 -16.21 -4.24
C GLY A 132 -19.88 -15.29 -4.80
N LYS A 133 -21.05 -15.20 -4.18
CA LYS A 133 -22.16 -14.35 -4.61
C LYS A 133 -22.64 -13.42 -3.50
N TYR A 134 -22.75 -13.93 -2.31
CA TYR A 134 -23.10 -13.19 -1.11
C TYR A 134 -21.85 -13.03 -0.24
N TRP A 135 -21.76 -11.92 0.44
CA TRP A 135 -20.63 -11.62 1.32
C TRP A 135 -21.09 -10.88 2.57
N GLY A 136 -20.27 -10.91 3.58
CA GLY A 136 -20.52 -10.25 4.85
C GLY A 136 -19.26 -10.08 5.67
N ASP A 137 -19.44 -9.49 6.86
CA ASP A 137 -18.37 -9.24 7.81
C ASP A 137 -18.62 -9.98 9.12
N LEU A 138 -17.52 -10.37 9.78
CA LEU A 138 -17.48 -10.98 11.09
C LEU A 138 -16.63 -10.15 12.03
N VAL A 139 -17.11 -9.89 13.23
CA VAL A 139 -16.31 -9.42 14.35
C VAL A 139 -16.04 -10.62 15.26
N ILE A 140 -14.77 -10.99 15.36
CA ILE A 140 -14.33 -12.18 16.07
C ILE A 140 -13.44 -11.78 17.25
N LYS A 141 -13.75 -12.32 18.42
CA LYS A 141 -12.83 -12.32 19.55
C LYS A 141 -11.93 -13.53 19.47
N TYR A 142 -10.65 -13.36 19.76
CA TYR A 142 -9.71 -14.48 19.78
C TYR A 142 -8.87 -14.47 21.05
N GLU A 143 -8.29 -15.64 21.34
CA GLU A 143 -7.33 -15.83 22.40
C GLU A 143 -6.22 -16.76 21.90
N LEU A 144 -5.00 -16.23 21.81
CA LEU A 144 -3.80 -17.02 21.52
C LEU A 144 -3.22 -17.51 22.84
N LYS A 145 -3.14 -18.84 23.00
CA LYS A 145 -2.73 -19.53 24.21
C LYS A 145 -1.22 -19.81 24.23
N ASP A 146 -0.68 -20.11 25.39
CA ASP A 146 0.73 -20.47 25.60
C ASP A 146 1.15 -21.74 24.82
N ASP A 147 0.20 -22.64 24.55
CA ASP A 147 0.41 -23.84 23.74
C ASP A 147 0.33 -23.58 22.23
N LEU A 148 0.25 -22.30 21.83
CA LEU A 148 0.03 -21.85 20.46
C LEU A 148 -1.34 -22.22 19.87
N GLY A 149 -2.27 -22.72 20.67
CA GLY A 149 -3.68 -22.86 20.28
C GLY A 149 -4.33 -21.49 20.15
N VAL A 150 -5.26 -21.35 19.19
CA VAL A 150 -6.04 -20.12 19.04
C VAL A 150 -7.51 -20.45 19.13
N ASP A 151 -8.19 -19.87 20.11
CA ASP A 151 -9.66 -19.96 20.22
C ASP A 151 -10.29 -18.75 19.53
N PHE A 152 -11.35 -18.99 18.76
CA PHE A 152 -12.12 -17.97 18.07
C PHE A 152 -13.56 -17.99 18.53
N ILE A 153 -14.10 -16.83 18.85
CA ILE A 153 -15.49 -16.64 19.28
C ILE A 153 -16.12 -15.57 18.41
N LEU A 154 -17.15 -15.91 17.67
CA LEU A 154 -17.95 -14.95 16.92
C LEU A 154 -18.66 -14.00 17.91
N MET A 155 -18.47 -12.71 17.73
CA MET A 155 -19.10 -11.69 18.55
C MET A 155 -20.28 -11.01 17.85
N ASP A 156 -20.07 -10.69 16.57
CA ASP A 156 -21.10 -10.06 15.73
C ASP A 156 -20.86 -10.38 14.26
N HIS A 157 -21.89 -10.24 13.44
CA HIS A 157 -21.83 -10.57 12.01
C HIS A 157 -22.84 -9.76 11.22
N LEU A 158 -22.50 -9.51 9.96
CA LEU A 158 -23.37 -8.81 9.01
C LEU A 158 -23.32 -9.52 7.66
N LEU A 159 -24.47 -9.89 7.10
CA LEU A 159 -24.59 -10.35 5.72
C LEU A 159 -25.14 -9.20 4.86
N TYR A 160 -24.40 -8.81 3.83
CA TYR A 160 -24.83 -7.73 2.95
C TYR A 160 -25.95 -8.18 2.02
N ALA A 161 -27.03 -7.41 2.01
CA ALA A 161 -28.06 -7.55 1.01
C ALA A 161 -27.52 -7.10 -0.36
N ARG A 162 -27.72 -7.91 -1.38
CA ARG A 162 -27.36 -7.52 -2.75
C ARG A 162 -28.24 -6.33 -3.15
N SER A 163 -27.65 -5.16 -3.39
CA SER A 163 -28.36 -4.09 -4.09
C SER A 163 -28.55 -4.49 -5.55
N ASN A 164 -29.81 -4.65 -5.97
CA ASN A 164 -30.15 -4.87 -7.37
C ASN A 164 -29.78 -3.64 -8.22
#